data_2379ab623251689e6ec4a5cc494e2996
#
_entry.id   2379ab623251689e6ec4a5cc494e2996
#
_cell.length_a   1.000
_cell.length_b   1.000
_cell.length_c   1.000
_cell.angle_alpha   90.00
_cell.angle_beta   90.00
_cell.angle_gamma   90.00
#
_symmetry.space_group_name_H-M   'P 1'
#
loop_
_entity.id
_entity.type
_entity.pdbx_description
1 polymer ?
#
loop_
_entity_poly.entity_id
_entity_poly.type
_entity_poly.pdbx_seq_one_letter_code
_entity_poly.pdbx_strand_id
1 'polypeptide(L)'
;MFRTNSLKDKVAIITGASQGLGKQFASLVAANGAKVALAARQVPKLEELKNKLEECGSEVMVIEMDVLDQESIIQGVAEVESKWAIPDILINNAGLAINKPFLDVEESEYDRVLDTNLKGCFFCAQAVARRMVKKKSGSIINISSVLGT
;
A
#
# COMPACT_ATOMS: atom_id res chain seq x y z
N MET A 1 4.88 22.11 4.13
CA MET A 1 4.66 21.20 2.99
C MET A 1 3.65 21.86 2.06
N PHE A 2 3.99 22.05 0.78
CA PHE A 2 3.08 22.70 -0.16
C PHE A 2 1.92 21.76 -0.49
N ARG A 3 0.68 22.15 -0.18
CA ARG A 3 -0.53 21.46 -0.60
C ARG A 3 -0.90 21.95 -2.00
N THR A 4 -0.76 21.09 -3.00
CA THR A 4 -1.08 21.45 -4.39
C THR A 4 -2.50 21.03 -4.80
N ASN A 5 -3.18 20.23 -3.99
CA ASN A 5 -4.46 19.55 -4.33
C ASN A 5 -4.43 18.82 -5.69
N SER A 6 -3.24 18.45 -6.15
CA SER A 6 -3.04 17.79 -7.45
C SER A 6 -3.66 16.37 -7.51
N LEU A 7 -3.95 15.79 -6.35
CA LEU A 7 -4.59 14.48 -6.22
C LEU A 7 -6.03 14.58 -5.67
N LYS A 8 -6.63 15.76 -5.77
CA LYS A 8 -8.01 15.95 -5.31
C LYS A 8 -8.94 14.90 -5.94
N ASP A 9 -9.79 14.33 -5.11
CA ASP A 9 -10.77 13.30 -5.45
C ASP A 9 -10.18 11.96 -5.97
N LYS A 10 -8.84 11.80 -5.95
CA LYS A 10 -8.19 10.53 -6.27
C LYS A 10 -8.24 9.57 -5.09
N VAL A 11 -8.39 8.29 -5.38
CA VAL A 11 -8.35 7.20 -4.40
C VAL A 11 -7.01 6.47 -4.50
N ALA A 12 -6.28 6.43 -3.39
CA ALA A 12 -4.97 5.79 -3.31
C ALA A 12 -4.96 4.65 -2.29
N ILE A 13 -4.37 3.51 -2.66
CA ILE A 13 -4.06 2.42 -1.75
C ILE A 13 -2.55 2.39 -1.53
N ILE A 14 -2.12 2.33 -0.27
CA ILE A 14 -0.71 2.20 0.10
C ILE A 14 -0.54 0.93 0.94
N THR A 15 0.21 -0.04 0.42
CA THR A 15 0.55 -1.25 1.17
C THR A 15 1.74 -1.01 2.08
N GLY A 16 1.79 -1.67 3.24
CA GLY A 16 2.84 -1.47 4.23
C GLY A 16 2.83 -0.07 4.85
N ALA A 17 1.64 0.55 4.97
CA ALA A 17 1.48 1.93 5.42
C ALA A 17 1.72 2.15 6.93
N SER A 18 1.91 1.08 7.71
CA SER A 18 2.01 1.17 9.18
C SER A 18 3.29 1.83 9.69
N GLN A 19 4.34 1.94 8.87
CA GLN A 19 5.64 2.49 9.26
C GLN A 19 6.49 2.94 8.06
N GLY A 20 7.66 3.53 8.35
CA GLY A 20 8.70 3.83 7.36
C GLY A 20 8.20 4.67 6.18
N LEU A 21 8.62 4.29 4.97
CA LEU A 21 8.28 4.99 3.74
C LEU A 21 6.78 4.95 3.43
N GLY A 22 6.09 3.82 3.72
CA GLY A 22 4.66 3.70 3.48
C GLY A 22 3.85 4.75 4.23
N LYS A 23 4.21 5.02 5.50
CA LYS A 23 3.62 6.09 6.29
C LYS A 23 3.87 7.48 5.67
N GLN A 24 5.08 7.71 5.14
CA GLN A 24 5.43 8.98 4.51
C GLN A 24 4.67 9.17 3.18
N PHE A 25 4.58 8.12 2.36
CA PHE A 25 3.77 8.15 1.13
C PHE A 25 2.31 8.45 1.42
N ALA A 26 1.73 7.77 2.42
CA ALA A 26 0.35 8.02 2.83
C ALA A 26 0.13 9.48 3.22
N SER A 27 1.04 10.05 4.03
CA SER A 27 0.97 11.44 4.46
C SER A 27 1.11 12.42 3.29
N LEU A 28 2.02 12.12 2.34
CA LEU A 28 2.24 12.96 1.15
C LEU A 28 1.00 12.96 0.24
N VAL A 29 0.47 11.79 -0.05
CA VAL A 29 -0.68 11.61 -0.94
C VAL A 29 -1.93 12.25 -0.33
N ALA A 30 -2.16 12.06 0.97
CA ALA A 30 -3.24 12.69 1.72
C ALA A 30 -3.13 14.23 1.72
N ALA A 31 -1.93 14.76 1.95
CA ALA A 31 -1.68 16.21 1.94
C ALA A 31 -1.93 16.85 0.56
N ASN A 32 -1.93 16.06 -0.51
CA ASN A 32 -2.25 16.51 -1.86
C ASN A 32 -3.71 16.27 -2.27
N GLY A 33 -4.58 15.92 -1.32
CA GLY A 33 -6.02 15.88 -1.49
C GLY A 33 -6.62 14.54 -1.89
N ALA A 34 -5.82 13.45 -1.92
CA ALA A 34 -6.37 12.13 -2.18
C ALA A 34 -7.07 11.54 -0.95
N LYS A 35 -8.04 10.67 -1.20
CA LYS A 35 -8.57 9.71 -0.23
C LYS A 35 -7.57 8.56 -0.11
N VAL A 36 -7.19 8.18 1.10
CA VAL A 36 -6.07 7.26 1.34
C VAL A 36 -6.52 6.02 2.09
N ALA A 37 -6.38 4.86 1.46
CA ALA A 37 -6.52 3.56 2.11
C ALA A 37 -5.14 3.08 2.60
N LEU A 38 -5.00 3.00 3.91
CA LEU A 38 -3.81 2.52 4.61
C LEU A 38 -3.92 1.00 4.77
N ALA A 39 -3.11 0.23 4.05
CA ALA A 39 -3.16 -1.22 4.06
C ALA A 39 -1.93 -1.83 4.74
N ALA A 40 -2.14 -2.60 5.80
CA ALA A 40 -1.13 -3.42 6.49
C ALA A 40 -1.78 -4.34 7.53
N ARG A 41 -0.98 -5.25 8.11
CA ARG A 41 -1.42 -6.17 9.18
C ARG A 41 -1.54 -5.50 10.55
N GLN A 42 -0.79 -4.42 10.80
CA GLN A 42 -0.70 -3.76 12.11
C GLN A 42 -1.78 -2.66 12.22
N VAL A 43 -3.04 -3.07 12.35
CA VAL A 43 -4.21 -2.18 12.43
C VAL A 43 -4.03 -1.06 13.47
N PRO A 44 -3.55 -1.28 14.71
CA PRO A 44 -3.39 -0.19 15.68
C PRO A 44 -2.49 0.95 15.17
N LYS A 45 -1.40 0.64 14.46
CA LYS A 45 -0.53 1.68 13.89
C LYS A 45 -1.17 2.42 12.71
N LEU A 46 -2.03 1.74 11.97
CA LEU A 46 -2.79 2.36 10.88
C LEU A 46 -3.84 3.32 11.44
N GLU A 47 -4.54 2.96 12.52
CA GLU A 47 -5.51 3.84 13.17
C GLU A 47 -4.84 5.09 13.77
N GLU A 48 -3.65 4.95 14.38
CA GLU A 48 -2.89 6.12 14.83
C GLU A 48 -2.53 7.06 13.66
N LEU A 49 -2.13 6.51 12.53
CA LEU A 49 -1.80 7.31 11.35
C LEU A 49 -3.06 7.95 10.76
N LYS A 50 -4.16 7.19 10.66
CA LYS A 50 -5.45 7.69 10.18
C LYS A 50 -5.88 8.91 11.00
N ASN A 51 -5.93 8.79 12.33
CA ASN A 51 -6.35 9.89 13.21
C ASN A 51 -5.54 11.16 12.94
N LYS A 52 -4.20 11.05 12.81
CA LYS A 52 -3.32 12.19 12.50
C LYS A 52 -3.61 12.82 11.13
N LEU A 53 -3.94 12.02 10.14
CA LEU A 53 -4.25 12.51 8.81
C LEU A 53 -5.65 13.15 8.75
N GLU A 54 -6.61 12.59 9.47
CA GLU A 54 -7.96 13.12 9.58
C GLU A 54 -8.00 14.46 10.35
N GLU A 55 -7.18 14.62 11.40
CA GLU A 55 -6.98 15.91 12.08
C GLU A 55 -6.48 17.00 11.12
N CYS A 56 -5.75 16.61 10.07
CA CYS A 56 -5.32 17.50 9.00
C CYS A 56 -6.35 17.69 7.88
N GLY A 57 -7.57 17.13 8.03
CA GLY A 57 -8.66 17.25 7.06
C GLY A 57 -8.57 16.30 5.88
N SER A 58 -7.81 15.20 5.97
CA SER A 58 -7.72 14.16 4.94
C SER A 58 -8.78 13.10 5.14
N GLU A 59 -9.25 12.49 4.05
CA GLU A 59 -10.19 11.35 4.08
C GLU A 59 -9.40 10.03 4.05
N VAL A 60 -9.47 9.25 5.12
CA VAL A 60 -8.62 8.07 5.31
C VAL A 60 -9.43 6.85 5.73
N MET A 61 -9.04 5.67 5.28
CA MET A 61 -9.54 4.39 5.79
C MET A 61 -8.39 3.44 6.11
N VAL A 62 -8.64 2.54 7.02
CA VAL A 62 -7.73 1.45 7.39
C VAL A 62 -8.22 0.16 6.77
N ILE A 63 -7.31 -0.60 6.17
CA ILE A 63 -7.54 -1.94 5.62
C ILE A 63 -6.57 -2.90 6.32
N GLU A 64 -7.11 -3.86 7.06
CA GLU A 64 -6.31 -4.99 7.48
C GLU A 64 -6.00 -5.86 6.26
N MET A 65 -4.74 -5.89 5.86
CA MET A 65 -4.31 -6.60 4.65
C MET A 65 -2.99 -7.32 4.88
N ASP A 66 -2.97 -8.61 4.59
CA ASP A 66 -1.74 -9.37 4.43
C ASP A 66 -1.48 -9.60 2.94
N VAL A 67 -0.36 -9.07 2.44
CA VAL A 67 0.04 -9.23 1.03
C VAL A 67 0.47 -10.65 0.68
N LEU A 68 0.64 -11.53 1.67
CA LEU A 68 0.87 -12.96 1.48
C LEU A 68 -0.42 -13.75 1.23
N ASP A 69 -1.58 -13.17 1.55
CA ASP A 69 -2.89 -13.78 1.40
C ASP A 69 -3.67 -13.08 0.27
N GLN A 70 -3.91 -13.83 -0.81
CA GLN A 70 -4.65 -13.31 -1.97
C GLN A 70 -6.10 -12.92 -1.64
N GLU A 71 -6.77 -13.66 -0.75
CA GLU A 71 -8.13 -13.35 -0.36
C GLU A 71 -8.18 -12.02 0.40
N SER A 72 -7.24 -11.82 1.34
CA SER A 72 -7.06 -10.57 2.06
C SER A 72 -6.84 -9.38 1.11
N ILE A 73 -6.02 -9.56 0.06
CA ILE A 73 -5.79 -8.53 -0.97
C ILE A 73 -7.09 -8.21 -1.72
N ILE A 74 -7.81 -9.24 -2.19
CA ILE A 74 -9.03 -9.08 -2.98
C ILE A 74 -10.11 -8.36 -2.17
N GLN A 75 -10.31 -8.78 -0.92
CA GLN A 75 -11.28 -8.20 0.01
C GLN A 75 -10.93 -6.74 0.33
N GLY A 76 -9.66 -6.45 0.66
CA GLY A 76 -9.23 -5.10 0.95
C GLY A 76 -9.41 -4.13 -0.22
N VAL A 77 -9.09 -4.57 -1.45
CA VAL A 77 -9.34 -3.74 -2.64
C VAL A 77 -10.84 -3.55 -2.90
N ALA A 78 -11.65 -4.57 -2.68
CA ALA A 78 -13.11 -4.48 -2.83
C ALA A 78 -13.73 -3.53 -1.78
N GLU A 79 -13.21 -3.52 -0.56
CA GLU A 79 -13.65 -2.60 0.50
C GLU A 79 -13.40 -1.14 0.12
N VAL A 80 -12.21 -0.83 -0.45
CA VAL A 80 -11.89 0.52 -0.94
C VAL A 80 -12.84 0.92 -2.06
N GLU A 81 -13.08 0.04 -3.04
CA GLU A 81 -13.97 0.28 -4.16
C GLU A 81 -15.41 0.54 -3.68
N SER A 82 -15.89 -0.25 -2.72
CA SER A 82 -17.24 -0.12 -2.16
C SER A 82 -17.43 1.19 -1.39
N LYS A 83 -16.41 1.61 -0.62
CA LYS A 83 -16.51 2.81 0.22
C LYS A 83 -16.37 4.09 -0.58
N TRP A 84 -15.52 4.11 -1.60
CA TRP A 84 -15.20 5.32 -2.36
C TRP A 84 -15.41 5.15 -3.85
N ALA A 85 -14.47 4.45 -4.51
CA ALA A 85 -14.48 4.20 -5.95
C ALA A 85 -13.35 3.23 -6.32
N ILE A 86 -13.26 2.88 -7.60
CA ILE A 86 -12.10 2.18 -8.16
C ILE A 86 -10.82 3.00 -7.86
N PRO A 87 -9.79 2.40 -7.24
CA PRO A 87 -8.54 3.09 -6.95
C PRO A 87 -7.91 3.74 -8.20
N ASP A 88 -7.41 4.95 -8.03
CA ASP A 88 -6.62 5.67 -9.05
C ASP A 88 -5.13 5.35 -8.93
N ILE A 89 -4.67 5.12 -7.70
CA ILE A 89 -3.26 4.96 -7.38
C ILE A 89 -3.08 3.75 -6.46
N LEU A 90 -2.13 2.88 -6.83
CA LEU A 90 -1.58 1.87 -5.92
C LEU A 90 -0.11 2.15 -5.68
N ILE A 91 0.29 2.23 -4.42
CA ILE A 91 1.69 2.23 -4.01
C ILE A 91 2.00 0.90 -3.33
N ASN A 92 2.64 0.01 -4.05
CA ASN A 92 3.18 -1.24 -3.53
C ASN A 92 4.47 -0.93 -2.76
N ASN A 93 4.34 -0.82 -1.44
CA ASN A 93 5.44 -0.53 -0.55
C ASN A 93 5.63 -1.61 0.52
N ALA A 94 4.67 -2.51 0.70
CA ALA A 94 4.85 -3.63 1.62
C ALA A 94 6.07 -4.45 1.22
N GLY A 95 6.97 -4.65 2.16
CA GLY A 95 8.20 -5.37 1.95
C GLY A 95 8.93 -5.64 3.27
N LEU A 96 9.85 -6.58 3.22
CA LEU A 96 10.74 -6.90 4.32
C LEU A 96 12.15 -7.22 3.79
N ALA A 97 13.13 -7.08 4.67
CA ALA A 97 14.50 -7.54 4.42
C ALA A 97 14.94 -8.42 5.59
N ILE A 98 15.75 -9.42 5.28
CA ILE A 98 16.43 -10.26 6.27
C ILE A 98 17.91 -9.99 6.13
N ASN A 99 18.52 -9.46 7.18
CA ASN A 99 19.92 -9.09 7.19
C ASN A 99 20.75 -10.20 7.83
N LYS A 100 21.17 -11.17 7.00
CA LYS A 100 22.03 -12.30 7.38
C LYS A 100 23.16 -12.46 6.37
N PRO A 101 24.33 -13.04 6.78
CA PRO A 101 25.32 -13.49 5.83
C PRO A 101 24.73 -14.49 4.82
N PHE A 102 25.16 -14.44 3.58
CA PHE A 102 24.61 -15.26 2.50
C PHE A 102 24.60 -16.77 2.83
N LEU A 103 25.65 -17.27 3.50
CA LEU A 103 25.78 -18.68 3.85
C LEU A 103 24.84 -19.13 4.99
N ASP A 104 24.24 -18.20 5.71
CA ASP A 104 23.38 -18.47 6.86
C ASP A 104 21.88 -18.27 6.55
N VAL A 105 21.55 -17.89 5.30
CA VAL A 105 20.14 -17.69 4.90
C VAL A 105 19.46 -19.04 4.74
N GLU A 106 18.34 -19.21 5.44
CA GLU A 106 17.49 -20.38 5.34
C GLU A 106 16.47 -20.24 4.20
N GLU A 107 16.04 -21.38 3.62
CA GLU A 107 15.05 -21.41 2.54
C GLU A 107 13.75 -20.69 2.94
N SER A 108 13.27 -20.93 4.16
CA SER A 108 12.07 -20.27 4.70
C SER A 108 12.17 -18.73 4.76
N GLU A 109 13.38 -18.23 5.02
CA GLU A 109 13.67 -16.79 5.04
C GLU A 109 13.71 -16.21 3.62
N TYR A 110 14.33 -16.93 2.70
CA TYR A 110 14.36 -16.61 1.28
C TYR A 110 12.93 -16.56 0.71
N ASP A 111 12.14 -17.61 0.92
CA ASP A 111 10.75 -17.68 0.47
C ASP A 111 9.92 -16.52 1.03
N ARG A 112 10.06 -16.23 2.31
CA ARG A 112 9.35 -15.13 2.96
C ARG A 112 9.67 -13.77 2.33
N VAL A 113 10.93 -13.54 1.96
CA VAL A 113 11.34 -12.29 1.28
C VAL A 113 10.70 -12.22 -0.10
N LEU A 114 10.81 -13.28 -0.91
CA LEU A 114 10.24 -13.31 -2.25
C LEU A 114 8.72 -13.26 -2.24
N ASP A 115 8.08 -14.02 -1.37
CA ASP A 115 6.62 -14.00 -1.24
C ASP A 115 6.11 -12.62 -0.86
N THR A 116 6.78 -11.91 0.04
CA THR A 116 6.36 -10.56 0.41
C THR A 116 6.67 -9.53 -0.67
N ASN A 117 7.94 -9.47 -1.11
CA ASN A 117 8.43 -8.35 -1.92
C ASN A 117 8.07 -8.49 -3.41
N LEU A 118 7.96 -9.72 -3.92
CA LEU A 118 7.67 -9.99 -5.32
C LEU A 118 6.24 -10.49 -5.53
N LYS A 119 5.89 -11.62 -4.93
CA LYS A 119 4.57 -12.24 -5.13
C LYS A 119 3.43 -11.37 -4.58
N GLY A 120 3.58 -10.84 -3.35
CA GLY A 120 2.60 -9.92 -2.76
C GLY A 120 2.42 -8.65 -3.58
N CYS A 121 3.52 -8.04 -4.02
CA CYS A 121 3.50 -6.89 -4.93
C CYS A 121 2.76 -7.20 -6.24
N PHE A 122 3.04 -8.36 -6.85
CA PHE A 122 2.38 -8.79 -8.09
C PHE A 122 0.86 -8.95 -7.90
N PHE A 123 0.40 -9.63 -6.86
CA PHE A 123 -1.03 -9.88 -6.65
C PHE A 123 -1.80 -8.63 -6.21
N CYS A 124 -1.18 -7.73 -5.43
CA CYS A 124 -1.75 -6.40 -5.18
C CYS A 124 -1.93 -5.61 -6.48
N ALA A 125 -0.89 -5.58 -7.31
CA ALA A 125 -0.96 -4.92 -8.62
C ALA A 125 -2.05 -5.54 -9.51
N GLN A 126 -2.14 -6.87 -9.57
CA GLN A 126 -3.15 -7.57 -10.36
C GLN A 126 -4.58 -7.27 -9.88
N ALA A 127 -4.82 -7.31 -8.56
CA ALA A 127 -6.13 -7.06 -7.98
C ALA A 127 -6.63 -5.64 -8.29
N VAL A 128 -5.75 -4.64 -8.21
CA VAL A 128 -6.09 -3.25 -8.52
C VAL A 128 -6.19 -3.03 -10.03
N ALA A 129 -5.25 -3.57 -10.82
CA ALA A 129 -5.24 -3.41 -12.28
C ALA A 129 -6.51 -3.95 -12.95
N ARG A 130 -7.05 -5.09 -12.48
CA ARG A 130 -8.33 -5.64 -12.97
C ARG A 130 -9.49 -4.64 -12.88
N ARG A 131 -9.45 -3.71 -11.94
CA ARG A 131 -10.42 -2.64 -11.74
C ARG A 131 -10.07 -1.40 -12.56
N MET A 132 -8.80 -1.01 -12.57
CA MET A 132 -8.29 0.13 -13.34
C MET A 132 -8.53 -0.04 -14.85
N VAL A 133 -8.42 -1.27 -15.38
CA VAL A 133 -8.72 -1.58 -16.79
C VAL A 133 -10.17 -1.26 -17.14
N LYS A 134 -11.13 -1.56 -16.27
CA LYS A 134 -12.55 -1.21 -16.48
C LYS A 134 -12.75 0.31 -16.50
N LYS A 135 -12.01 1.03 -15.68
CA LYS A 135 -12.01 2.50 -15.62
C LYS A 135 -11.17 3.15 -16.73
N LYS A 136 -10.32 2.38 -17.43
CA LYS A 136 -9.34 2.83 -18.43
C LYS A 136 -8.38 3.92 -17.90
N SER A 137 -8.09 3.89 -16.60
CA SER A 137 -7.23 4.87 -15.93
C SER A 137 -6.70 4.30 -14.62
N GLY A 138 -5.47 4.65 -14.26
CA GLY A 138 -4.84 4.29 -13.00
C GLY A 138 -3.32 4.37 -13.08
N SER A 139 -2.68 4.38 -11.91
CA SER A 139 -1.22 4.36 -11.77
C SER A 139 -0.82 3.37 -10.70
N ILE A 140 0.17 2.53 -11.00
CA ILE A 140 0.75 1.56 -10.07
C ILE A 140 2.22 1.89 -9.89
N ILE A 141 2.63 2.10 -8.65
CA ILE A 141 4.01 2.44 -8.27
C ILE A 141 4.53 1.30 -7.39
N ASN A 142 5.59 0.64 -7.84
CA ASN A 142 6.29 -0.38 -7.06
C ASN A 142 7.53 0.24 -6.43
N ILE A 143 7.64 0.14 -5.11
CA ILE A 143 8.80 0.64 -4.37
C ILE A 143 9.88 -0.45 -4.37
N SER A 144 10.98 -0.14 -5.01
CA SER A 144 12.18 -0.97 -5.06
C SER A 144 13.22 -0.50 -4.03
N SER A 145 14.35 -1.15 -3.99
CA SER A 145 15.46 -0.82 -3.08
C SER A 145 16.77 -0.80 -3.85
N VAL A 146 17.74 -0.02 -3.37
CA VAL A 146 19.13 -0.08 -3.82
C VAL A 146 19.78 -1.45 -3.55
N LEU A 147 19.20 -2.25 -2.65
CA LEU A 147 19.65 -3.63 -2.39
C LEU A 147 19.09 -4.63 -3.41
N GLY A 148 18.27 -4.20 -4.34
CA GLY A 148 17.69 -5.02 -5.40
C GLY A 148 18.44 -4.92 -6.75
N THR A 149 19.65 -4.38 -6.75
CA THR A 149 20.53 -4.27 -7.92
C THR A 149 21.63 -5.30 -7.88
#